data_d603694b7634271c32038561ff7c3990
#
_entry.id   d603694b7634271c32038561ff7c3990
#
_cell.length_a   1.000
_cell.length_b   1.000
_cell.length_c   1.000
_cell.angle_alpha   90.00
_cell.angle_beta   90.00
_cell.angle_gamma   90.00
#
_symmetry.space_group_name_H-M   'P 1'
#
loop_
_entity.id
_entity.type
_entity.pdbx_description
1 polymer ?
#
loop_
_entity_poly.entity_id
_entity_poly.type
_entity_poly.pdbx_seq_one_letter_code
_entity_poly.pdbx_strand_id
1 'polypeptide(L)'
;MLAPLAGCGSTSSSTASNHTINIGIKFDQPGLGYKDGDKYTGFDVSVAEYVAKELGYSANEIVWKEAPSKQRETLLENGDVDLVFATYSITDDRKKVVDFGGPYFVAGQDLLIRSNDKSITGPDSLDGKKLCSVTGSTSAQVIKDHYANKVQLMEQSGFAECTTALISGTVDAVTTDDIILAGLAAAKGDGQLKVVGKPFSQERYGVGIPKGKTETVKKVNTALKKMVDDGSWKKALDEATKGTGYTPNAKYNPPRVFDAASSTYDFKTSLN
;
A
#
# COMPACT_ATOMS: atom_id res chain seq x y z
N MET A 1 47.52 -54.19 28.69
CA MET A 1 47.56 -52.78 28.33
C MET A 1 46.48 -52.54 27.31
N LEU A 2 45.31 -52.03 27.74
CA LEU A 2 44.22 -51.65 26.86
C LEU A 2 44.14 -50.11 26.85
N ALA A 3 44.22 -49.50 25.67
CA ALA A 3 44.05 -48.08 25.48
C ALA A 3 42.57 -47.82 25.08
N PRO A 4 41.90 -46.78 25.64
CA PRO A 4 40.57 -46.39 25.19
C PRO A 4 40.66 -45.43 23.99
N LEU A 5 39.94 -45.73 22.89
CA LEU A 5 39.66 -44.78 21.82
C LEU A 5 38.66 -43.72 22.30
N ALA A 6 39.14 -42.48 22.35
CA ALA A 6 38.23 -41.32 22.51
C ALA A 6 37.62 -40.97 21.14
N GLY A 7 36.33 -41.21 21.01
CA GLY A 7 35.53 -40.76 19.86
C GLY A 7 35.19 -39.25 20.02
N CYS A 8 35.78 -38.40 19.19
CA CYS A 8 35.34 -37.01 19.04
C CYS A 8 34.01 -36.97 18.26
N GLY A 9 32.90 -36.87 18.97
CA GLY A 9 31.61 -36.53 18.37
C GLY A 9 31.62 -35.06 17.94
N SER A 10 31.74 -34.81 16.64
CA SER A 10 31.50 -33.50 16.06
C SER A 10 30.03 -33.15 16.14
N THR A 11 29.63 -32.44 17.16
CA THR A 11 28.33 -31.78 17.20
C THR A 11 28.34 -30.66 16.14
N SER A 12 27.78 -30.95 14.97
CA SER A 12 27.41 -29.95 13.99
C SER A 12 26.31 -29.11 14.63
N SER A 13 26.68 -27.97 15.22
CA SER A 13 25.76 -26.91 15.53
C SER A 13 25.22 -26.37 14.22
N SER A 14 24.05 -26.85 13.79
CA SER A 14 23.25 -26.20 12.78
C SER A 14 22.85 -24.84 13.38
N THR A 15 23.58 -23.79 13.01
CA THR A 15 23.07 -22.41 13.08
C THR A 15 21.84 -22.41 12.20
N ALA A 16 20.65 -22.53 12.82
CA ALA A 16 19.41 -22.21 12.16
C ALA A 16 19.54 -20.74 11.73
N SER A 17 19.88 -20.51 10.47
CA SER A 17 19.71 -19.19 9.86
C SER A 17 18.22 -18.86 10.03
N ASN A 18 17.91 -17.81 10.75
CA ASN A 18 16.54 -17.30 10.84
C ASN A 18 16.10 -16.99 9.40
N HIS A 19 15.39 -17.95 8.79
CA HIS A 19 14.84 -17.80 7.46
C HIS A 19 13.58 -16.94 7.59
N THR A 20 13.76 -15.62 7.69
CA THR A 20 12.67 -14.65 7.83
C THR A 20 12.73 -13.63 6.72
N ILE A 21 11.57 -13.04 6.39
CA ILE A 21 11.44 -11.93 5.47
C ILE A 21 10.80 -10.75 6.18
N ASN A 22 11.42 -9.57 6.09
CA ASN A 22 10.86 -8.33 6.64
C ASN A 22 9.99 -7.67 5.58
N ILE A 23 8.70 -7.51 5.87
CA ILE A 23 7.74 -6.91 4.95
C ILE A 23 7.14 -5.64 5.54
N GLY A 24 7.33 -4.54 4.82
CA GLY A 24 6.73 -3.25 5.15
C GLY A 24 5.29 -3.15 4.65
N ILE A 25 4.37 -2.82 5.55
CA ILE A 25 2.97 -2.54 5.24
C ILE A 25 2.52 -1.27 5.96
N LYS A 26 1.37 -0.73 5.59
CA LYS A 26 0.67 0.26 6.42
C LYS A 26 0.10 -0.43 7.66
N PHE A 27 0.01 0.31 8.78
CA PHE A 27 -0.66 -0.19 9.98
C PHE A 27 -2.01 0.49 10.23
N ASP A 28 -2.31 1.56 9.49
CA ASP A 28 -3.43 2.46 9.72
C ASP A 28 -4.51 2.46 8.61
N GLN A 29 -4.43 1.54 7.64
CA GLN A 29 -5.33 1.48 6.50
C GLN A 29 -6.26 0.24 6.57
N PRO A 30 -7.45 0.36 7.19
CA PRO A 30 -8.43 -0.73 7.24
C PRO A 30 -8.77 -1.25 5.83
N GLY A 31 -8.79 -2.57 5.68
CA GLY A 31 -9.01 -3.24 4.40
C GLY A 31 -7.78 -3.38 3.50
N LEU A 32 -6.65 -2.74 3.82
CA LEU A 32 -5.40 -2.78 3.03
C LEU A 32 -4.22 -3.29 3.86
N GLY A 33 -3.48 -2.41 4.50
CA GLY A 33 -2.47 -2.74 5.49
C GLY A 33 -2.95 -2.27 6.86
N TYR A 34 -3.45 -3.15 7.68
CA TYR A 34 -4.04 -2.80 8.96
C TYR A 34 -3.53 -3.70 10.09
N LYS A 35 -3.11 -3.06 11.18
CA LYS A 35 -2.72 -3.75 12.41
C LYS A 35 -3.80 -3.60 13.46
N ASP A 36 -4.33 -4.73 13.95
CA ASP A 36 -5.29 -4.81 15.05
C ASP A 36 -4.73 -5.73 16.14
N GLY A 37 -4.20 -5.13 17.20
CA GLY A 37 -3.43 -5.87 18.20
C GLY A 37 -2.22 -6.54 17.57
N ASP A 38 -2.18 -7.88 17.65
CA ASP A 38 -1.10 -8.70 17.06
C ASP A 38 -1.45 -9.24 15.66
N LYS A 39 -2.60 -8.85 15.11
CA LYS A 39 -3.05 -9.32 13.80
C LYS A 39 -2.81 -8.27 12.72
N TYR A 40 -2.40 -8.75 11.56
CA TYR A 40 -2.26 -7.95 10.35
C TYR A 40 -3.29 -8.43 9.33
N THR A 41 -4.03 -7.51 8.72
CA THR A 41 -5.15 -7.83 7.83
C THR A 41 -5.25 -6.87 6.66
N GLY A 42 -5.96 -7.28 5.62
CA GLY A 42 -6.29 -6.48 4.46
C GLY A 42 -5.65 -6.97 3.17
N PHE A 43 -5.91 -6.26 2.09
CA PHE A 43 -5.51 -6.67 0.75
C PHE A 43 -3.99 -6.67 0.58
N ASP A 44 -3.29 -5.62 1.04
CA ASP A 44 -1.81 -5.54 0.99
C ASP A 44 -1.18 -6.70 1.76
N VAL A 45 -1.75 -7.05 2.93
CA VAL A 45 -1.29 -8.19 3.74
C VAL A 45 -1.51 -9.49 2.99
N SER A 46 -2.68 -9.73 2.40
CA SER A 46 -3.00 -10.95 1.65
C SER A 46 -2.10 -11.11 0.42
N VAL A 47 -1.82 -10.00 -0.31
CA VAL A 47 -0.88 -10.02 -1.45
C VAL A 47 0.53 -10.32 -0.96
N ALA A 48 0.97 -9.71 0.14
CA ALA A 48 2.29 -9.93 0.72
C ALA A 48 2.48 -11.38 1.18
N GLU A 49 1.51 -11.96 1.87
CA GLU A 49 1.54 -13.37 2.29
C GLU A 49 1.60 -14.34 1.10
N TYR A 50 0.80 -14.06 0.06
CA TYR A 50 0.83 -14.87 -1.16
C TYR A 50 2.21 -14.80 -1.84
N VAL A 51 2.77 -13.60 -2.02
CA VAL A 51 4.09 -13.41 -2.61
C VAL A 51 5.18 -14.05 -1.76
N ALA A 52 5.16 -13.85 -0.44
CA ALA A 52 6.14 -14.45 0.47
C ALA A 52 6.12 -15.99 0.37
N LYS A 53 4.94 -16.59 0.31
CA LYS A 53 4.78 -18.05 0.10
C LYS A 53 5.41 -18.52 -1.22
N GLU A 54 5.19 -17.83 -2.30
CA GLU A 54 5.78 -18.16 -3.60
C GLU A 54 7.31 -17.93 -3.63
N LEU A 55 7.83 -17.07 -2.75
CA LEU A 55 9.27 -16.89 -2.53
C LEU A 55 9.87 -17.93 -1.59
N GLY A 56 9.07 -18.82 -1.00
CA GLY A 56 9.51 -19.91 -0.13
C GLY A 56 9.42 -19.65 1.36
N TYR A 57 8.75 -18.57 1.78
CA TYR A 57 8.52 -18.23 3.19
C TYR A 57 7.14 -18.68 3.65
N SER A 58 7.05 -19.22 4.84
CA SER A 58 5.79 -19.48 5.54
C SER A 58 5.30 -18.23 6.26
N ALA A 59 4.03 -18.21 6.65
CA ALA A 59 3.42 -17.03 7.29
C ALA A 59 4.11 -16.64 8.62
N ASN A 60 4.61 -17.62 9.38
CA ASN A 60 5.34 -17.38 10.64
C ASN A 60 6.79 -16.90 10.44
N GLU A 61 7.29 -16.88 9.20
CA GLU A 61 8.60 -16.33 8.84
C GLU A 61 8.50 -14.90 8.33
N ILE A 62 7.29 -14.35 8.24
CA ILE A 62 7.08 -12.94 7.89
C ILE A 62 7.20 -12.08 9.15
N VAL A 63 8.10 -11.11 9.10
CA VAL A 63 8.24 -10.07 10.12
C VAL A 63 7.64 -8.78 9.58
N TRP A 64 6.48 -8.41 10.11
CA TRP A 64 5.77 -7.21 9.69
C TRP A 64 6.41 -5.94 10.25
N LYS A 65 6.64 -4.97 9.40
CA LYS A 65 7.19 -3.65 9.73
C LYS A 65 6.22 -2.57 9.29
N GLU A 66 6.11 -1.51 10.09
CA GLU A 66 5.36 -0.34 9.68
C GLU A 66 6.13 0.43 8.59
N ALA A 67 5.46 0.75 7.49
CA ALA A 67 6.04 1.49 6.37
C ALA A 67 5.20 2.73 6.04
N PRO A 68 5.32 3.81 6.83
CA PRO A 68 4.69 5.09 6.55
C PRO A 68 5.13 5.64 5.20
N SER A 69 4.26 6.41 4.52
CA SER A 69 4.50 6.86 3.14
C SER A 69 5.85 7.52 2.93
N LYS A 70 6.28 8.35 3.87
CA LYS A 70 7.57 9.07 3.80
C LYS A 70 8.79 8.18 4.01
N GLN A 71 8.63 6.99 4.60
CA GLN A 71 9.76 6.15 5.03
C GLN A 71 10.03 4.95 4.11
N ARG A 72 9.12 4.66 3.15
CA ARG A 72 9.19 3.43 2.34
C ARG A 72 10.50 3.27 1.59
N GLU A 73 10.96 4.35 0.95
CA GLU A 73 12.22 4.38 0.22
C GLU A 73 13.41 4.10 1.17
N THR A 74 13.50 4.82 2.27
CA THR A 74 14.58 4.68 3.26
C THR A 74 14.61 3.29 3.90
N LEU A 75 13.45 2.71 4.24
CA LEU A 75 13.38 1.35 4.79
C LEU A 75 13.95 0.30 3.82
N LEU A 76 13.67 0.46 2.51
CA LEU A 76 14.22 -0.41 1.47
C LEU A 76 15.71 -0.17 1.23
N GLU A 77 16.14 1.10 1.20
CA GLU A 77 17.54 1.49 0.99
C GLU A 77 18.44 1.01 2.13
N ASN A 78 17.98 1.09 3.37
CA ASN A 78 18.71 0.64 4.55
C ASN A 78 18.70 -0.89 4.73
N GLY A 79 17.80 -1.61 4.05
CA GLY A 79 17.59 -3.04 4.26
C GLY A 79 16.81 -3.36 5.54
N ASP A 80 16.06 -2.40 6.09
CA ASP A 80 15.17 -2.61 7.23
C ASP A 80 13.97 -3.48 6.85
N VAL A 81 13.60 -3.47 5.57
CA VAL A 81 12.61 -4.34 4.95
C VAL A 81 13.13 -4.89 3.62
N ASP A 82 12.68 -6.11 3.30
CA ASP A 82 13.00 -6.80 2.05
C ASP A 82 12.01 -6.43 0.94
N LEU A 83 10.74 -6.25 1.31
CA LEU A 83 9.64 -5.88 0.42
C LEU A 83 8.71 -4.87 1.10
N VAL A 84 8.04 -4.04 0.29
CA VAL A 84 7.02 -3.09 0.77
C VAL A 84 5.71 -3.29 -0.01
N PHE A 85 4.62 -3.60 0.71
CA PHE A 85 3.25 -3.66 0.23
C PHE A 85 2.42 -2.64 1.03
N ALA A 86 2.41 -1.39 0.60
CA ALA A 86 1.89 -0.29 1.41
C ALA A 86 1.19 0.76 0.54
N THR A 87 0.20 0.31 -0.29
CA THR A 87 -0.48 1.18 -1.27
C THR A 87 0.53 2.05 -2.01
N TYR A 88 1.57 1.39 -2.53
CA TYR A 88 2.80 2.06 -2.95
C TYR A 88 2.76 2.35 -4.45
N SER A 89 2.27 3.53 -4.82
CA SER A 89 2.19 3.97 -6.22
C SER A 89 3.56 3.99 -6.88
N ILE A 90 3.66 3.31 -8.02
CA ILE A 90 4.85 3.30 -8.88
C ILE A 90 4.98 4.68 -9.52
N THR A 91 6.09 5.39 -9.27
CA THR A 91 6.41 6.67 -9.91
C THR A 91 7.82 6.66 -10.46
N ASP A 92 8.11 7.54 -11.44
CA ASP A 92 9.45 7.62 -12.02
C ASP A 92 10.49 8.10 -11.00
N ASP A 93 10.11 8.98 -10.08
CA ASP A 93 11.02 9.43 -9.02
C ASP A 93 11.36 8.29 -8.05
N ARG A 94 10.37 7.51 -7.62
CA ARG A 94 10.60 6.34 -6.77
C ARG A 94 11.44 5.27 -7.45
N LYS A 95 11.24 5.05 -8.74
CA LYS A 95 12.07 4.10 -9.54
C LYS A 95 13.54 4.48 -9.63
N LYS A 96 13.92 5.72 -9.32
CA LYS A 96 15.33 6.12 -9.26
C LYS A 96 16.06 5.47 -8.08
N VAL A 97 15.35 5.25 -6.96
CA VAL A 97 15.95 4.80 -5.69
C VAL A 97 15.52 3.39 -5.26
N VAL A 98 14.39 2.89 -5.74
CA VAL A 98 13.90 1.52 -5.51
C VAL A 98 13.48 0.86 -6.81
N ASP A 99 13.32 -0.46 -6.80
CA ASP A 99 12.69 -1.20 -7.88
C ASP A 99 11.25 -1.57 -7.49
N PHE A 100 10.43 -1.94 -8.48
CA PHE A 100 9.05 -2.34 -8.27
C PHE A 100 8.72 -3.65 -8.98
N GLY A 101 7.97 -4.51 -8.31
CA GLY A 101 7.17 -5.56 -8.92
C GLY A 101 5.71 -5.11 -9.07
N GLY A 102 4.97 -5.72 -10.00
CA GLY A 102 3.56 -5.41 -10.21
C GLY A 102 3.29 -4.64 -11.50
N PRO A 103 2.21 -3.83 -11.55
CA PRO A 103 1.34 -3.47 -10.43
C PRO A 103 0.47 -4.63 -9.94
N TYR A 104 0.04 -4.58 -8.66
CA TYR A 104 -0.91 -5.54 -8.11
C TYR A 104 -2.31 -4.96 -7.90
N PHE A 105 -2.48 -3.64 -8.00
CA PHE A 105 -3.76 -2.94 -7.95
C PHE A 105 -3.67 -1.59 -8.67
N VAL A 106 -4.82 -1.08 -9.14
CA VAL A 106 -4.94 0.28 -9.67
C VAL A 106 -6.10 0.98 -8.98
N ALA A 107 -5.76 1.98 -8.17
CA ALA A 107 -6.69 2.88 -7.50
C ALA A 107 -6.82 4.21 -8.24
N GLY A 108 -7.66 5.11 -7.74
CA GLY A 108 -7.71 6.51 -8.17
C GLY A 108 -7.79 7.44 -6.97
N GLN A 109 -7.06 8.55 -6.98
CA GLN A 109 -7.18 9.57 -5.95
C GLN A 109 -8.58 10.17 -5.96
N ASP A 110 -9.22 10.25 -4.78
CA ASP A 110 -10.56 10.81 -4.59
C ASP A 110 -10.61 11.63 -3.29
N LEU A 111 -11.80 11.97 -2.86
CA LEU A 111 -12.07 12.80 -1.69
C LEU A 111 -12.99 12.06 -0.71
N LEU A 112 -12.63 12.06 0.57
CA LEU A 112 -13.50 11.67 1.68
C LEU A 112 -14.01 12.92 2.37
N ILE A 113 -15.32 13.01 2.54
CA ILE A 113 -16.00 14.15 3.13
C ILE A 113 -17.02 13.70 4.18
N ARG A 114 -17.50 14.62 5.00
CA ARG A 114 -18.64 14.36 5.87
C ARG A 114 -19.90 14.09 5.03
N SER A 115 -20.72 13.13 5.42
CA SER A 115 -21.90 12.69 4.65
C SER A 115 -22.93 13.80 4.40
N ASN A 116 -23.01 14.78 5.32
CA ASN A 116 -23.90 15.92 5.21
C ASN A 116 -23.33 17.06 4.35
N ASP A 117 -22.05 17.04 4.00
CA ASP A 117 -21.46 18.06 3.11
C ASP A 117 -21.98 17.88 1.69
N LYS A 118 -22.47 18.98 1.11
CA LYS A 118 -22.93 19.08 -0.28
C LYS A 118 -22.06 20.02 -1.12
N SER A 119 -21.07 20.69 -0.48
CA SER A 119 -20.25 21.71 -1.14
C SER A 119 -19.08 21.11 -1.92
N ILE A 120 -18.59 19.92 -1.49
CA ILE A 120 -17.48 19.22 -2.17
C ILE A 120 -18.07 18.10 -3.03
N THR A 121 -17.95 18.27 -4.34
CA THR A 121 -18.51 17.36 -5.35
C THR A 121 -17.46 16.78 -6.30
N GLY A 122 -16.20 17.10 -6.08
CA GLY A 122 -15.04 16.70 -6.89
C GLY A 122 -13.90 17.70 -6.75
N PRO A 123 -12.79 17.49 -7.46
CA PRO A 123 -11.61 18.33 -7.34
C PRO A 123 -11.85 19.82 -7.72
N ASP A 124 -12.82 20.09 -8.62
CA ASP A 124 -13.14 21.46 -9.04
C ASP A 124 -13.83 22.31 -7.96
N SER A 125 -14.30 21.68 -6.89
CA SER A 125 -15.01 22.34 -5.77
C SER A 125 -14.12 22.58 -4.54
N LEU A 126 -12.80 22.52 -4.71
CA LEU A 126 -11.84 22.57 -3.59
C LEU A 126 -11.34 23.97 -3.25
N ASP A 127 -11.73 25.02 -3.99
CA ASP A 127 -11.27 26.39 -3.74
C ASP A 127 -11.58 26.84 -2.32
N GLY A 128 -10.54 27.27 -1.59
CA GLY A 128 -10.63 27.73 -0.21
C GLY A 128 -10.80 26.61 0.85
N LYS A 129 -10.86 25.34 0.43
CA LYS A 129 -11.06 24.21 1.34
C LYS A 129 -9.77 23.83 2.08
N LYS A 130 -9.96 23.27 3.28
CA LYS A 130 -8.90 22.65 4.07
C LYS A 130 -8.88 21.15 3.79
N LEU A 131 -7.79 20.67 3.19
CA LEU A 131 -7.59 19.26 2.88
C LEU A 131 -6.58 18.63 3.83
N CYS A 132 -6.77 17.35 4.15
CA CYS A 132 -5.74 16.55 4.78
C CYS A 132 -5.25 15.47 3.81
N SER A 133 -3.93 15.25 3.79
CA SER A 133 -3.29 14.12 3.13
C SER A 133 -2.04 13.71 3.91
N VAL A 134 -1.30 12.71 3.43
CA VAL A 134 -0.16 12.13 4.16
C VAL A 134 1.15 12.54 3.50
N THR A 135 2.10 13.01 4.31
CA THR A 135 3.45 13.35 3.86
C THR A 135 4.11 12.16 3.14
N GLY A 136 4.65 12.42 1.94
CA GLY A 136 5.30 11.39 1.11
C GLY A 136 4.33 10.53 0.30
N SER A 137 3.01 10.80 0.33
CA SER A 137 2.05 10.21 -0.59
C SER A 137 2.05 10.94 -1.95
N THR A 138 1.70 10.21 -3.02
CA THR A 138 1.42 10.81 -4.34
C THR A 138 0.25 11.77 -4.24
N SER A 139 -0.75 11.45 -3.43
CA SER A 139 -1.93 12.27 -3.23
C SER A 139 -1.61 13.66 -2.65
N ALA A 140 -0.72 13.74 -1.64
CA ALA A 140 -0.26 15.03 -1.13
C ALA A 140 0.54 15.81 -2.19
N GLN A 141 1.35 15.09 -2.98
CA GLN A 141 2.14 15.71 -4.05
C GLN A 141 1.25 16.30 -5.15
N VAL A 142 0.23 15.57 -5.60
CA VAL A 142 -0.76 16.06 -6.58
C VAL A 142 -1.43 17.36 -6.10
N ILE A 143 -1.79 17.43 -4.81
CA ILE A 143 -2.38 18.66 -4.27
C ILE A 143 -1.37 19.82 -4.28
N LYS A 144 -0.11 19.58 -3.93
CA LYS A 144 0.93 20.61 -3.99
C LYS A 144 1.19 21.10 -5.41
N ASP A 145 1.18 20.20 -6.38
CA ASP A 145 1.53 20.53 -7.76
C ASP A 145 0.39 21.22 -8.51
N HIS A 146 -0.87 20.87 -8.22
CA HIS A 146 -2.01 21.31 -9.03
C HIS A 146 -3.02 22.20 -8.28
N TYR A 147 -3.00 22.19 -6.94
CA TYR A 147 -4.00 22.86 -6.12
C TYR A 147 -3.42 23.77 -5.03
N ALA A 148 -2.10 23.98 -4.99
CA ALA A 148 -1.42 24.74 -3.92
C ALA A 148 -2.00 26.13 -3.66
N ASN A 149 -2.45 26.84 -4.71
CA ASN A 149 -3.03 28.16 -4.61
C ASN A 149 -4.55 28.16 -4.35
N LYS A 150 -5.18 26.98 -4.29
CA LYS A 150 -6.63 26.83 -4.16
C LYS A 150 -7.04 26.24 -2.81
N VAL A 151 -6.19 25.44 -2.18
CA VAL A 151 -6.50 24.70 -0.97
C VAL A 151 -5.51 24.97 0.15
N GLN A 152 -5.93 24.76 1.39
CA GLN A 152 -5.04 24.71 2.54
C GLN A 152 -4.74 23.24 2.86
N LEU A 153 -3.55 22.76 2.48
CA LEU A 153 -3.14 21.38 2.71
C LEU A 153 -2.55 21.22 4.12
N MET A 154 -3.16 20.35 4.92
CA MET A 154 -2.62 19.80 6.15
C MET A 154 -2.01 18.43 5.84
N GLU A 155 -0.77 18.21 6.23
CA GLU A 155 -0.12 16.90 6.08
C GLU A 155 0.01 16.22 7.44
N GLN A 156 -0.33 14.93 7.49
CA GLN A 156 -0.21 14.06 8.66
C GLN A 156 0.74 12.90 8.37
N SER A 157 1.07 12.10 9.40
CA SER A 157 1.89 10.90 9.27
C SER A 157 1.10 9.70 8.71
N GLY A 158 -0.22 9.63 9.00
CA GLY A 158 -1.13 8.58 8.59
C GLY A 158 -2.51 9.08 8.18
N PHE A 159 -3.23 8.27 7.41
CA PHE A 159 -4.58 8.61 6.96
C PHE A 159 -5.65 8.47 8.06
N ALA A 160 -5.38 7.64 9.08
CA ALA A 160 -6.24 7.57 10.25
C ALA A 160 -6.32 8.92 11.01
N GLU A 161 -5.19 9.64 11.09
CA GLU A 161 -5.12 10.99 11.69
C GLU A 161 -5.88 12.01 10.86
N CYS A 162 -5.75 11.96 9.52
CA CYS A 162 -6.53 12.78 8.59
C CYS A 162 -8.05 12.54 8.76
N THR A 163 -8.46 11.28 8.92
CA THR A 163 -9.87 10.92 9.15
C THR A 163 -10.39 11.51 10.46
N THR A 164 -9.59 11.47 11.52
CA THR A 164 -9.92 12.11 12.80
C THR A 164 -10.08 13.62 12.64
N ALA A 165 -9.19 14.27 11.89
CA ALA A 165 -9.27 15.71 11.60
C ALA A 165 -10.53 16.07 10.78
N LEU A 166 -10.97 15.17 9.87
CA LEU A 166 -12.21 15.35 9.12
C LEU A 166 -13.45 15.22 10.01
N ILE A 167 -13.50 14.21 10.87
CA ILE A 167 -14.60 13.99 11.80
C ILE A 167 -14.76 15.17 12.76
N SER A 168 -13.64 15.68 13.29
CA SER A 168 -13.63 16.84 14.21
C SER A 168 -13.94 18.18 13.54
N GLY A 169 -14.01 18.23 12.20
CA GLY A 169 -14.23 19.48 11.45
C GLY A 169 -12.99 20.37 11.31
N THR A 170 -11.80 19.87 11.67
CA THR A 170 -10.54 20.60 11.49
C THR A 170 -10.20 20.79 10.01
N VAL A 171 -10.56 19.80 9.18
CA VAL A 171 -10.45 19.85 7.72
C VAL A 171 -11.81 19.60 7.06
N ASP A 172 -11.93 19.98 5.80
CA ASP A 172 -13.16 19.81 5.00
C ASP A 172 -13.19 18.48 4.26
N ALA A 173 -12.01 17.97 3.86
CA ALA A 173 -11.88 16.69 3.19
C ALA A 173 -10.53 16.04 3.48
N VAL A 174 -10.50 14.71 3.30
CA VAL A 174 -9.26 13.92 3.19
C VAL A 174 -9.12 13.51 1.73
N THR A 175 -7.91 13.60 1.19
CA THR A 175 -7.62 13.15 -0.17
C THR A 175 -6.54 12.09 -0.18
N THR A 176 -6.88 10.96 -0.78
CA THR A 176 -6.02 9.83 -1.12
C THR A 176 -6.80 8.89 -2.05
N ASP A 177 -6.34 7.67 -2.19
CA ASP A 177 -6.90 6.70 -3.11
C ASP A 177 -8.27 6.17 -2.63
N ASP A 178 -9.17 6.00 -3.56
CA ASP A 178 -10.58 5.65 -3.37
C ASP A 178 -10.78 4.42 -2.46
N ILE A 179 -9.99 3.38 -2.66
CA ILE A 179 -10.05 2.15 -1.83
C ILE A 179 -9.59 2.42 -0.38
N ILE A 180 -8.58 3.29 -0.16
CA ILE A 180 -8.16 3.70 1.18
C ILE A 180 -9.28 4.47 1.86
N LEU A 181 -9.87 5.43 1.15
CA LEU A 181 -10.96 6.26 1.67
C LEU A 181 -12.19 5.43 2.02
N ALA A 182 -12.52 4.44 1.21
CA ALA A 182 -13.64 3.53 1.48
C ALA A 182 -13.41 2.69 2.74
N GLY A 183 -12.21 2.15 2.93
CA GLY A 183 -11.84 1.42 4.14
C GLY A 183 -11.91 2.28 5.40
N LEU A 184 -11.40 3.51 5.34
CA LEU A 184 -11.45 4.48 6.44
C LEU A 184 -12.89 4.92 6.75
N ALA A 185 -13.71 5.18 5.73
CA ALA A 185 -15.13 5.53 5.91
C ALA A 185 -15.91 4.41 6.61
N ALA A 186 -15.69 3.17 6.19
CA ALA A 186 -16.36 2.00 6.78
C ALA A 186 -15.91 1.73 8.22
N ALA A 187 -14.60 1.83 8.49
CA ALA A 187 -14.05 1.45 9.80
C ALA A 187 -14.15 2.55 10.86
N LYS A 188 -14.14 3.82 10.46
CA LYS A 188 -14.04 4.97 11.38
C LYS A 188 -15.14 6.01 11.22
N GLY A 189 -15.91 5.92 10.12
CA GLY A 189 -16.87 6.96 9.77
C GLY A 189 -18.22 6.83 10.47
N ASP A 190 -18.60 5.66 10.94
CA ASP A 190 -19.90 5.37 11.56
C ASP A 190 -21.08 6.02 10.78
N GLY A 191 -21.07 5.90 9.44
CA GLY A 191 -22.04 6.52 8.54
C GLY A 191 -21.89 8.05 8.36
N GLN A 192 -21.00 8.70 9.09
CA GLN A 192 -20.80 10.16 9.03
C GLN A 192 -19.89 10.61 7.87
N LEU A 193 -19.22 9.67 7.21
CA LEU A 193 -18.30 9.93 6.11
C LEU A 193 -18.75 9.27 4.82
N LYS A 194 -18.39 9.87 3.69
CA LYS A 194 -18.63 9.30 2.35
C LYS A 194 -17.47 9.66 1.41
N VAL A 195 -17.16 8.75 0.52
CA VAL A 195 -16.28 9.01 -0.63
C VAL A 195 -17.09 9.74 -1.70
N VAL A 196 -16.50 10.75 -2.34
CA VAL A 196 -17.18 11.53 -3.39
C VAL A 196 -17.47 10.69 -4.62
N GLY A 197 -16.61 9.71 -4.95
CA GLY A 197 -16.80 8.79 -6.07
C GLY A 197 -16.45 9.39 -7.43
N LYS A 198 -15.52 10.34 -7.45
CA LYS A 198 -15.01 10.98 -8.68
C LYS A 198 -13.48 10.95 -8.69
N PRO A 199 -12.87 9.77 -8.86
CA PRO A 199 -11.43 9.66 -8.86
C PRO A 199 -10.82 10.47 -10.02
N PHE A 200 -9.73 11.18 -9.71
CA PHE A 200 -9.07 12.12 -10.61
C PHE A 200 -7.60 11.81 -10.89
N SER A 201 -7.15 10.60 -10.51
CA SER A 201 -5.84 10.05 -10.91
C SER A 201 -5.91 8.55 -11.16
N GLN A 202 -4.76 7.96 -11.55
CA GLN A 202 -4.56 6.51 -11.57
C GLN A 202 -3.33 6.18 -10.72
N GLU A 203 -3.54 5.44 -9.63
CA GLU A 203 -2.51 5.05 -8.69
C GLU A 203 -2.22 3.55 -8.86
N ARG A 204 -1.07 3.22 -9.44
CA ARG A 204 -0.65 1.83 -9.67
C ARG A 204 0.17 1.34 -8.48
N TYR A 205 -0.41 0.49 -7.66
CA TYR A 205 0.29 -0.08 -6.50
C TYR A 205 1.28 -1.15 -6.94
N GLY A 206 2.54 -0.93 -6.64
CA GLY A 206 3.62 -1.89 -6.83
C GLY A 206 4.18 -2.40 -5.51
N VAL A 207 4.87 -3.53 -5.60
CA VAL A 207 5.68 -4.07 -4.52
C VAL A 207 7.02 -3.36 -4.55
N GLY A 208 7.33 -2.57 -3.51
CA GLY A 208 8.64 -1.94 -3.38
C GLY A 208 9.73 -2.97 -3.07
N ILE A 209 10.84 -2.88 -3.76
CA ILE A 209 11.97 -3.82 -3.72
C ILE A 209 13.26 -2.99 -3.67
N PRO A 210 14.29 -3.38 -2.89
CA PRO A 210 15.57 -2.69 -2.90
C PRO A 210 16.16 -2.59 -4.32
N LYS A 211 16.77 -1.43 -4.62
CA LYS A 211 17.30 -1.13 -5.94
C LYS A 211 18.30 -2.19 -6.43
N GLY A 212 18.18 -2.57 -7.71
CA GLY A 212 19.08 -3.52 -8.36
C GLY A 212 18.73 -5.00 -8.14
N LYS A 213 17.65 -5.32 -7.42
CA LYS A 213 17.24 -6.71 -7.14
C LYS A 213 16.36 -7.30 -8.27
N THR A 214 16.87 -7.30 -9.49
CA THR A 214 16.13 -7.72 -10.71
C THR A 214 15.53 -9.11 -10.62
N GLU A 215 16.23 -10.08 -10.01
CA GLU A 215 15.70 -11.45 -9.86
C GLU A 215 14.54 -11.48 -8.86
N THR A 216 14.57 -10.66 -7.81
CA THR A 216 13.45 -10.52 -6.89
C THR A 216 12.24 -9.92 -7.61
N VAL A 217 12.43 -8.88 -8.44
CA VAL A 217 11.35 -8.32 -9.28
C VAL A 217 10.69 -9.39 -10.13
N LYS A 218 11.47 -10.21 -10.83
CA LYS A 218 10.95 -11.30 -11.68
C LYS A 218 10.12 -12.31 -10.87
N LYS A 219 10.63 -12.74 -9.71
CA LYS A 219 9.94 -13.69 -8.84
C LYS A 219 8.63 -13.10 -8.29
N VAL A 220 8.65 -11.84 -7.85
CA VAL A 220 7.46 -11.11 -7.39
C VAL A 220 6.42 -11.02 -8.52
N ASN A 221 6.83 -10.62 -9.73
CA ASN A 221 5.93 -10.54 -10.88
C ASN A 221 5.31 -11.91 -11.22
N THR A 222 6.09 -12.98 -11.16
CA THR A 222 5.59 -14.35 -11.37
C THR A 222 4.54 -14.72 -10.32
N ALA A 223 4.80 -14.40 -9.04
CA ALA A 223 3.87 -14.64 -7.95
C ALA A 223 2.57 -13.84 -8.09
N LEU A 224 2.67 -12.55 -8.42
CA LEU A 224 1.49 -11.70 -8.64
C LEU A 224 0.64 -12.19 -9.82
N LYS A 225 1.29 -12.57 -10.93
CA LYS A 225 0.57 -13.14 -12.06
C LYS A 225 -0.17 -14.41 -11.67
N LYS A 226 0.49 -15.34 -10.95
CA LYS A 226 -0.12 -16.56 -10.46
C LYS A 226 -1.30 -16.28 -9.54
N MET A 227 -1.19 -15.29 -8.63
CA MET A 227 -2.27 -14.88 -7.73
C MET A 227 -3.52 -14.41 -8.47
N VAL A 228 -3.35 -13.72 -9.61
CA VAL A 228 -4.45 -13.31 -10.48
C VAL A 228 -5.04 -14.52 -11.20
N ASP A 229 -4.18 -15.35 -11.79
CA ASP A 229 -4.59 -16.50 -12.61
C ASP A 229 -5.35 -17.58 -11.81
N ASP A 230 -5.01 -17.79 -10.53
CA ASP A 230 -5.66 -18.79 -9.66
C ASP A 230 -6.87 -18.23 -8.88
N GLY A 231 -7.20 -16.95 -9.06
CA GLY A 231 -8.33 -16.29 -8.41
C GLY A 231 -8.09 -15.81 -6.97
N SER A 232 -6.92 -16.06 -6.40
CA SER A 232 -6.58 -15.63 -5.03
C SER A 232 -6.60 -14.11 -4.89
N TRP A 233 -6.21 -13.39 -5.94
CA TRP A 233 -6.26 -11.93 -6.01
C TRP A 233 -7.69 -11.40 -5.80
N LYS A 234 -8.64 -11.97 -6.57
CA LYS A 234 -10.04 -11.56 -6.47
C LYS A 234 -10.62 -11.88 -5.10
N LYS A 235 -10.35 -13.07 -4.57
CA LYS A 235 -10.79 -13.47 -3.24
C LYS A 235 -10.26 -12.53 -2.15
N ALA A 236 -8.98 -12.17 -2.20
CA ALA A 236 -8.36 -11.26 -1.24
C ALA A 236 -8.99 -9.86 -1.31
N LEU A 237 -9.24 -9.35 -2.53
CA LEU A 237 -9.87 -8.05 -2.71
C LEU A 237 -11.33 -8.02 -2.23
N ASP A 238 -12.12 -9.04 -2.60
CA ASP A 238 -13.52 -9.15 -2.18
C ASP A 238 -13.64 -9.18 -0.65
N GLU A 239 -12.76 -9.89 0.05
CA GLU A 239 -12.74 -9.94 1.51
C GLU A 239 -12.33 -8.59 2.12
N ALA A 240 -11.30 -7.96 1.57
CA ALA A 240 -10.76 -6.68 2.04
C ALA A 240 -11.76 -5.52 1.87
N THR A 241 -12.59 -5.56 0.82
CA THR A 241 -13.57 -4.51 0.51
C THR A 241 -14.99 -4.81 1.01
N LYS A 242 -15.16 -5.95 1.67
CA LYS A 242 -16.46 -6.36 2.21
C LYS A 242 -17.02 -5.34 3.18
N GLY A 243 -18.26 -4.90 2.94
CA GLY A 243 -18.96 -3.91 3.78
C GLY A 243 -18.51 -2.45 3.58
N THR A 244 -17.54 -2.18 2.73
CA THR A 244 -17.07 -0.81 2.45
C THR A 244 -17.92 -0.08 1.40
N GLY A 245 -18.70 -0.82 0.60
CA GLY A 245 -19.38 -0.28 -0.57
C GLY A 245 -18.47 0.04 -1.75
N TYR A 246 -17.17 -0.26 -1.64
CA TYR A 246 -16.20 -0.02 -2.71
C TYR A 246 -16.31 -1.07 -3.82
N THR A 247 -16.20 -0.59 -5.06
CA THR A 247 -16.10 -1.45 -6.25
C THR A 247 -14.90 -1.00 -7.07
N PRO A 248 -13.93 -1.89 -7.31
CA PRO A 248 -12.76 -1.55 -8.09
C PRO A 248 -13.12 -1.27 -9.54
N ASN A 249 -12.39 -0.37 -10.18
CA ASN A 249 -12.58 -0.09 -11.60
C ASN A 249 -12.17 -1.30 -12.45
N ALA A 250 -13.16 -2.00 -13.02
CA ALA A 250 -12.97 -3.23 -13.80
C ALA A 250 -12.15 -3.03 -15.09
N LYS A 251 -11.99 -1.78 -15.56
CA LYS A 251 -11.14 -1.46 -16.72
C LYS A 251 -9.66 -1.69 -16.38
N TYR A 252 -9.28 -1.51 -15.13
CA TYR A 252 -7.89 -1.54 -14.66
C TYR A 252 -7.57 -2.69 -13.71
N ASN A 253 -8.61 -3.38 -13.19
CA ASN A 253 -8.45 -4.42 -12.16
C ASN A 253 -9.14 -5.74 -12.56
N PRO A 254 -8.48 -6.90 -12.42
CA PRO A 254 -7.09 -7.02 -11.98
C PRO A 254 -6.12 -6.39 -13.00
N PRO A 255 -5.03 -5.77 -12.52
CA PRO A 255 -4.05 -5.16 -13.41
C PRO A 255 -3.28 -6.25 -14.15
N ARG A 256 -2.82 -5.90 -15.37
CA ARG A 256 -1.79 -6.70 -16.02
C ARG A 256 -0.47 -6.46 -15.28
N VAL A 257 0.12 -7.53 -14.76
CA VAL A 257 1.47 -7.47 -14.19
C VAL A 257 2.45 -7.30 -15.37
N PHE A 258 3.11 -6.16 -15.42
CA PHE A 258 4.09 -5.86 -16.46
C PHE A 258 5.50 -6.13 -15.96
N ASP A 259 6.45 -6.33 -16.88
CA ASP A 259 7.85 -6.15 -16.56
C ASP A 259 8.07 -4.70 -16.09
N ALA A 260 8.76 -4.52 -14.97
CA ALA A 260 8.97 -3.22 -14.33
C ALA A 260 9.59 -2.14 -15.26
N ALA A 261 10.20 -2.57 -16.37
CA ALA A 261 10.77 -1.70 -17.39
C ALA A 261 9.72 -1.01 -18.29
N SER A 262 8.47 -1.49 -18.34
CA SER A 262 7.46 -0.99 -19.27
C SER A 262 6.34 -0.16 -18.63
N SER A 263 6.32 -0.02 -17.30
CA SER A 263 5.31 0.78 -16.62
C SER A 263 5.71 2.25 -16.61
N THR A 264 5.49 2.95 -17.74
CA THR A 264 5.42 4.40 -17.70
C THR A 264 4.19 4.81 -16.88
N TYR A 265 4.41 5.63 -15.88
CA TYR A 265 3.36 6.27 -15.11
C TYR A 265 2.73 7.35 -16.01
N ASP A 266 1.62 7.00 -16.67
CA ASP A 266 0.82 8.02 -17.33
C ASP A 266 -0.02 8.75 -16.27
N PHE A 267 0.52 9.82 -15.74
CA PHE A 267 -0.26 10.87 -15.11
C PHE A 267 -1.13 11.52 -16.21
N LYS A 268 -2.20 10.86 -16.58
CA LYS A 268 -3.31 11.62 -17.15
C LYS A 268 -4.04 12.26 -15.98
N THR A 269 -3.56 13.42 -15.59
CA THR A 269 -4.43 14.44 -15.04
C THR A 269 -5.43 14.78 -16.13
N SER A 270 -6.45 13.95 -16.32
CA SER A 270 -7.63 14.34 -17.05
C SER A 270 -8.43 15.30 -16.15
N LEU A 271 -7.88 16.49 -15.98
CA LEU A 271 -8.64 17.68 -15.72
C LEU A 271 -9.14 18.14 -17.09
N ASN A 272 -10.15 17.48 -17.62
CA ASN A 272 -11.02 17.93 -18.70
C ASN A 272 -12.42 17.41 -18.43
#